data_2fcaef72781d05b359460cf98eb7ebe0
#
_entry.id   2fcaef72781d05b359460cf98eb7ebe0
#
_cell.length_a   1.000
_cell.length_b   1.000
_cell.length_c   1.000
_cell.angle_alpha   90.00
_cell.angle_beta   90.00
_cell.angle_gamma   90.00
#
_symmetry.space_group_name_H-M   'P 1'
#
loop_
_entity.id
_entity.type
_entity.pdbx_description
1 polymer ?
#
loop_
_entity_poly.entity_id
_entity_poly.type
_entity_poly.pdbx_seq_one_letter_code
_entity_poly.pdbx_strand_id
1 'polypeptide(L)'
;MTVSAAEYRARKTSKIDLAPRTIPGGTLTEIDTLVVQLRDAGLPVGAGIEKSLAIRNATMGVASSPEDYYPADVLSLTPAKAVEAMRAYAVDLATEAVDVETVRPIETARRHLEGRLQEAAKRELTANSGETIAAMQEKVEHAWQVVTKAASLGITPKTTAEQIATEGTDEELAAYRALLEAVPVLTRVAGLRVQLATVGGVGVTSVPALNIMGKVTRPEQVQGWQNIYRGESEVVSIEEDWRAYSVGTAPVARLGAGWLDLALAGYSVKINTAEEAKALADLI
;
A
#
# COMPACT_ATOMS: atom_id res chain seq x y z
N MET A 1 -0.07 31.97 42.59
CA MET A 1 1.36 31.81 42.26
C MET A 1 1.54 32.27 40.82
N THR A 2 2.14 33.43 40.62
CA THR A 2 2.39 34.01 39.30
C THR A 2 3.72 33.45 38.79
N VAL A 3 3.66 32.64 37.78
CA VAL A 3 4.87 32.14 37.06
C VAL A 3 5.53 33.34 36.41
N SER A 4 6.85 33.51 36.58
CA SER A 4 7.57 34.65 36.00
C SER A 4 7.65 34.50 34.47
N ALA A 5 7.68 35.62 33.75
CA ALA A 5 7.83 35.63 32.29
C ALA A 5 9.09 34.90 31.81
N ALA A 6 10.13 34.82 32.66
CA ALA A 6 11.37 34.07 32.39
C ALA A 6 11.17 32.56 32.52
N GLU A 7 10.43 32.08 33.54
CA GLU A 7 10.10 30.65 33.68
C GLU A 7 9.11 30.19 32.60
N TYR A 8 8.20 31.04 32.16
CA TYR A 8 7.30 30.77 31.03
C TYR A 8 8.08 30.66 29.73
N ARG A 9 9.06 31.54 29.48
CA ARG A 9 9.97 31.45 28.31
C ARG A 9 10.86 30.21 28.38
N ALA A 10 11.41 29.84 29.54
CA ALA A 10 12.25 28.65 29.69
C ALA A 10 11.48 27.34 29.47
N ARG A 11 10.21 27.28 29.81
CA ARG A 11 9.35 26.12 29.47
C ARG A 11 8.97 26.04 28.00
N LYS A 12 8.92 27.16 27.27
CA LYS A 12 8.56 27.25 25.86
C LYS A 12 9.73 27.10 24.88
N THR A 13 10.99 27.17 25.36
CA THR A 13 12.18 26.89 24.54
C THR A 13 12.49 25.40 24.41
N SER A 14 11.64 24.48 24.88
CA SER A 14 11.69 23.13 24.35
C SER A 14 11.39 23.25 22.86
N LYS A 15 12.45 23.15 22.03
CA LYS A 15 12.40 23.21 20.57
C LYS A 15 11.19 22.41 20.10
N ILE A 16 10.16 23.11 19.61
CA ILE A 16 9.17 22.49 18.76
C ILE A 16 9.99 21.99 17.58
N ASP A 17 10.15 20.69 17.46
CA ASP A 17 10.85 20.05 16.36
C ASP A 17 10.01 20.27 15.10
N LEU A 18 10.23 21.42 14.46
CA LEU A 18 9.54 21.83 13.23
C LEU A 18 10.06 21.05 12.00
N ALA A 19 11.08 20.21 12.18
CA ALA A 19 11.52 19.31 11.11
C ALA A 19 10.39 18.32 10.82
N PRO A 20 9.94 18.20 9.55
CA PRO A 20 8.99 17.18 9.18
C PRO A 20 9.64 15.82 9.51
N ARG A 21 9.16 15.15 10.58
CA ARG A 21 9.54 13.77 10.85
C ARG A 21 9.07 12.98 9.64
N THR A 22 10.00 12.48 8.86
CA THR A 22 9.72 11.55 7.77
C THR A 22 9.24 10.26 8.44
N ILE A 23 7.93 10.10 8.55
CA ILE A 23 7.33 8.88 9.09
C ILE A 23 7.58 7.78 8.05
N PRO A 24 8.22 6.66 8.41
CA PRO A 24 8.40 5.54 7.49
C PRO A 24 7.05 5.09 6.91
N GLY A 25 6.98 4.92 5.61
CA GLY A 25 5.76 4.56 4.88
C GLY A 25 5.12 5.76 4.14
N GLY A 26 4.06 5.50 3.39
CA GLY A 26 3.43 6.46 2.49
C GLY A 26 2.80 7.67 3.17
N THR A 27 2.61 8.71 2.39
CA THR A 27 1.87 9.94 2.75
C THR A 27 0.38 9.65 2.92
N LEU A 28 -0.36 10.58 3.51
CA LEU A 28 -1.82 10.44 3.65
C LEU A 28 -2.53 10.38 2.28
N THR A 29 -1.96 11.01 1.25
CA THR A 29 -2.47 10.93 -0.14
C THR A 29 -2.26 9.54 -0.74
N GLU A 30 -1.12 8.92 -0.49
CA GLU A 30 -0.84 7.55 -0.95
C GLU A 30 -1.71 6.53 -0.20
N ILE A 31 -1.98 6.76 1.10
CA ILE A 31 -2.93 5.95 1.87
C ILE A 31 -4.35 6.08 1.29
N ASP A 32 -4.80 7.29 0.92
CA ASP A 32 -6.10 7.52 0.28
C ASP A 32 -6.20 6.75 -1.04
N THR A 33 -5.17 6.84 -1.88
CA THR A 33 -5.09 6.10 -3.14
C THR A 33 -5.17 4.58 -2.90
N LEU A 34 -4.43 4.06 -1.93
CA LEU A 34 -4.47 2.65 -1.56
C LEU A 34 -5.86 2.22 -1.09
N VAL A 35 -6.53 3.02 -0.26
CA VAL A 35 -7.89 2.75 0.23
C VAL A 35 -8.89 2.65 -0.93
N VAL A 36 -8.84 3.57 -1.89
CA VAL A 36 -9.68 3.50 -3.10
C VAL A 36 -9.43 2.20 -3.87
N GLN A 37 -8.17 1.86 -4.10
CA GLN A 37 -7.81 0.64 -4.83
C GLN A 37 -8.21 -0.64 -4.10
N LEU A 38 -8.14 -0.67 -2.76
CA LEU A 38 -8.63 -1.80 -1.95
C LEU A 38 -10.14 -1.99 -2.10
N ARG A 39 -10.91 -0.89 -2.01
CA ARG A 39 -12.37 -0.93 -2.23
C ARG A 39 -12.74 -1.40 -3.63
N ASP A 40 -12.08 -0.87 -4.67
CA ASP A 40 -12.31 -1.27 -6.05
C ASP A 40 -11.99 -2.74 -6.31
N ALA A 41 -11.11 -3.33 -5.50
CA ALA A 41 -10.81 -4.76 -5.52
C ALA A 41 -11.79 -5.58 -4.66
N GLY A 42 -12.78 -4.94 -4.00
CA GLY A 42 -13.72 -5.59 -3.08
C GLY A 42 -13.02 -6.15 -1.84
N LEU A 43 -12.02 -5.43 -1.32
CA LEU A 43 -11.26 -5.78 -0.11
C LEU A 43 -11.72 -4.89 1.06
N PRO A 44 -11.78 -5.44 2.29
CA PRO A 44 -12.24 -4.69 3.45
C PRO A 44 -11.27 -3.57 3.82
N VAL A 45 -11.82 -2.43 4.24
CA VAL A 45 -11.09 -1.26 4.74
C VAL A 45 -11.67 -0.85 6.09
N GLY A 46 -10.82 -0.62 7.08
CA GLY A 46 -11.26 -0.25 8.43
C GLY A 46 -11.93 1.14 8.47
N ALA A 47 -13.01 1.27 9.26
CA ALA A 47 -13.78 2.52 9.39
C ALA A 47 -12.96 3.70 9.92
N GLY A 48 -11.93 3.46 10.74
CA GLY A 48 -11.04 4.49 11.26
C GLY A 48 -10.22 5.19 10.17
N ILE A 49 -9.87 4.45 9.10
CA ILE A 49 -9.16 5.02 7.95
C ILE A 49 -10.07 6.01 7.20
N GLU A 50 -11.32 5.62 6.97
CA GLU A 50 -12.32 6.49 6.32
C GLU A 50 -12.51 7.79 7.09
N LYS A 51 -12.57 7.69 8.41
CA LYS A 51 -12.67 8.86 9.29
C LYS A 51 -11.44 9.75 9.20
N SER A 52 -10.23 9.19 9.17
CA SER A 52 -8.98 9.96 8.98
C SER A 52 -8.99 10.75 7.69
N LEU A 53 -9.41 10.13 6.59
CA LEU A 53 -9.51 10.76 5.27
C LEU A 53 -10.61 11.83 5.23
N ALA A 54 -11.76 11.59 5.88
CA ALA A 54 -12.84 12.58 5.98
C ALA A 54 -12.39 13.82 6.75
N ILE A 55 -11.66 13.66 7.87
CA ILE A 55 -11.08 14.78 8.63
C ILE A 55 -10.10 15.56 7.77
N ARG A 56 -9.18 14.88 7.08
CA ARG A 56 -8.23 15.52 6.15
C ARG A 56 -8.95 16.36 5.09
N ASN A 57 -9.93 15.78 4.41
CA ASN A 57 -10.65 16.47 3.35
C ASN A 57 -11.38 17.70 3.87
N ALA A 58 -11.95 17.64 5.07
CA ALA A 58 -12.58 18.78 5.72
C ALA A 58 -11.58 19.91 6.05
N THR A 59 -10.33 19.58 6.35
CA THR A 59 -9.31 20.59 6.73
C THR A 59 -8.57 21.18 5.54
N MET A 60 -8.59 20.53 4.38
CA MET A 60 -7.89 21.05 3.17
C MET A 60 -8.50 22.35 2.61
N GLY A 61 -9.78 22.64 2.87
CA GLY A 61 -10.50 23.82 2.36
C GLY A 61 -10.54 25.02 3.29
N VAL A 62 -9.85 24.99 4.43
CA VAL A 62 -9.98 26.04 5.47
C VAL A 62 -9.05 27.21 5.21
N ALA A 63 -9.63 28.40 4.96
CA ALA A 63 -8.95 29.68 5.08
C ALA A 63 -8.94 30.11 6.57
N SER A 64 -7.84 30.69 6.98
CA SER A 64 -7.43 30.96 8.38
C SER A 64 -8.46 31.59 9.34
N SER A 65 -8.69 30.98 10.49
CA SER A 65 -9.03 31.54 11.83
C SER A 65 -8.99 30.43 12.90
N PRO A 66 -8.72 30.75 14.15
CA PRO A 66 -8.17 29.80 15.14
C PRO A 66 -9.14 29.22 16.19
N GLU A 67 -8.75 28.16 16.88
CA GLU A 67 -8.89 27.74 18.31
C GLU A 67 -8.86 26.22 18.57
N ASP A 68 -7.99 25.83 19.48
CA ASP A 68 -7.80 24.63 20.29
C ASP A 68 -7.08 23.39 19.73
N TYR A 69 -6.26 22.79 20.63
CA TYR A 69 -5.27 21.76 20.40
C TYR A 69 -5.88 20.39 20.10
N TYR A 70 -5.15 19.60 19.35
CA TYR A 70 -5.57 18.26 18.97
C TYR A 70 -5.55 17.30 20.16
N PRO A 71 -6.62 16.51 20.40
CA PRO A 71 -6.62 15.49 21.44
C PRO A 71 -5.58 14.38 21.11
N ALA A 72 -5.22 13.61 22.13
CA ALA A 72 -4.31 12.47 21.96
C ALA A 72 -4.88 11.45 20.94
N ASP A 73 -6.19 11.22 20.98
CA ASP A 73 -6.92 10.47 19.96
C ASP A 73 -7.56 11.42 18.95
N VAL A 74 -6.86 11.66 17.84
CA VAL A 74 -7.32 12.53 16.75
C VAL A 74 -8.57 11.97 16.06
N LEU A 75 -8.79 10.65 16.11
CA LEU A 75 -9.97 10.01 15.53
C LEU A 75 -11.24 10.23 16.36
N SER A 76 -11.12 10.73 17.60
CA SER A 76 -12.27 11.17 18.40
C SER A 76 -12.90 12.47 17.87
N LEU A 77 -12.15 13.23 17.07
CA LEU A 77 -12.65 14.47 16.45
C LEU A 77 -13.67 14.19 15.35
N THR A 78 -14.71 15.03 15.31
CA THR A 78 -15.49 15.19 14.09
C THR A 78 -14.75 16.10 13.11
N PRO A 79 -15.03 16.05 11.78
CA PRO A 79 -14.42 16.97 10.83
C PRO A 79 -14.53 18.46 11.23
N ALA A 80 -15.69 18.88 11.78
CA ALA A 80 -15.90 20.24 12.27
C ALA A 80 -14.96 20.59 13.44
N LYS A 81 -14.89 19.71 14.44
CA LYS A 81 -13.96 19.90 15.58
C LYS A 81 -12.50 19.84 15.19
N ALA A 82 -12.14 19.07 14.16
CA ALA A 82 -10.78 19.06 13.62
C ALA A 82 -10.40 20.41 12.99
N VAL A 83 -11.35 21.03 12.27
CA VAL A 83 -11.19 22.38 11.73
C VAL A 83 -11.03 23.41 12.85
N GLU A 84 -11.86 23.35 13.90
CA GLU A 84 -11.75 24.22 15.07
C GLU A 84 -10.39 24.08 15.75
N ALA A 85 -9.96 22.85 16.04
CA ALA A 85 -8.68 22.56 16.68
C ALA A 85 -7.49 23.06 15.83
N MET A 86 -7.54 22.87 14.49
CA MET A 86 -6.51 23.37 13.59
C MET A 86 -6.43 24.91 13.65
N ARG A 87 -7.57 25.57 13.69
CA ARG A 87 -7.67 27.01 13.80
C ARG A 87 -7.03 27.55 15.07
N ALA A 88 -7.30 26.96 16.23
CA ALA A 88 -6.72 27.36 17.51
C ALA A 88 -5.22 27.22 17.54
N TYR A 89 -4.73 26.08 17.12
CA TYR A 89 -3.28 25.89 17.08
C TYR A 89 -2.60 26.94 16.19
N ALA A 90 -3.25 27.36 15.11
CA ALA A 90 -2.72 28.40 14.22
C ALA A 90 -2.64 29.78 14.88
N VAL A 91 -3.59 30.15 15.77
CA VAL A 91 -3.52 31.43 16.52
C VAL A 91 -2.39 31.42 17.53
N ASP A 92 -2.26 30.34 18.30
CA ASP A 92 -1.15 30.25 19.27
C ASP A 92 0.21 30.32 18.57
N LEU A 93 0.35 29.64 17.43
CA LEU A 93 1.56 29.80 16.59
C LEU A 93 1.77 31.23 16.12
N ALA A 94 0.71 31.96 15.73
CA ALA A 94 0.80 33.34 15.30
C ALA A 94 1.11 34.32 16.45
N THR A 95 0.62 34.03 17.67
CA THR A 95 0.88 34.87 18.85
C THR A 95 2.27 34.63 19.45
N GLU A 96 2.88 33.46 19.18
CA GLU A 96 4.20 33.10 19.66
C GLU A 96 5.35 33.44 18.70
N ALA A 97 5.05 33.65 17.43
CA ALA A 97 6.05 33.96 16.43
C ALA A 97 6.58 35.40 16.61
N VAL A 98 7.88 35.50 16.89
CA VAL A 98 8.60 36.79 16.97
C VAL A 98 8.80 37.40 15.58
N ASP A 99 8.74 36.57 14.52
CA ASP A 99 8.89 36.96 13.13
C ASP A 99 7.73 36.38 12.29
N VAL A 100 6.70 37.18 12.09
CA VAL A 100 5.45 36.80 11.42
C VAL A 100 5.65 36.56 9.91
N GLU A 101 6.72 37.09 9.29
CA GLU A 101 6.96 36.95 7.86
C GLU A 101 7.44 35.55 7.46
N THR A 102 8.07 34.82 8.38
CA THR A 102 8.62 33.47 8.11
C THR A 102 7.72 32.32 8.54
N VAL A 103 6.72 32.57 9.39
CA VAL A 103 5.80 31.54 9.89
C VAL A 103 4.45 31.64 9.18
N ARG A 104 4.03 30.54 8.57
CA ARG A 104 2.66 30.36 8.05
C ARG A 104 1.86 29.49 9.04
N PRO A 105 1.24 30.10 10.10
CA PRO A 105 0.70 29.34 11.21
C PRO A 105 -0.33 28.29 10.79
N ILE A 106 -1.22 28.65 9.87
CA ILE A 106 -2.26 27.72 9.38
C ILE A 106 -1.68 26.52 8.60
N GLU A 107 -0.63 26.76 7.83
CA GLU A 107 0.03 25.67 7.08
C GLU A 107 0.82 24.76 8.02
N THR A 108 1.42 25.31 9.07
CA THR A 108 2.12 24.54 10.11
C THR A 108 1.12 23.71 10.93
N ALA A 109 0.01 24.30 11.35
CA ALA A 109 -1.07 23.59 12.06
C ALA A 109 -1.65 22.47 11.19
N ARG A 110 -1.86 22.71 9.89
CA ARG A 110 -2.32 21.70 8.93
C ARG A 110 -1.32 20.54 8.82
N ARG A 111 -0.03 20.82 8.66
CA ARG A 111 1.02 19.78 8.58
C ARG A 111 1.08 18.92 9.83
N HIS A 112 0.93 19.53 11.00
CA HIS A 112 0.90 18.78 12.25
C HIS A 112 -0.33 17.87 12.34
N LEU A 113 -1.51 18.38 11.93
CA LEU A 113 -2.72 17.56 11.90
C LEU A 113 -2.59 16.42 10.88
N GLU A 114 -2.09 16.70 9.68
CA GLU A 114 -1.85 15.68 8.65
C GLU A 114 -0.89 14.59 9.13
N GLY A 115 0.19 14.96 9.84
CA GLY A 115 1.10 13.99 10.45
C GLY A 115 0.39 13.07 11.45
N ARG A 116 -0.46 13.63 12.32
CA ARG A 116 -1.23 12.83 13.29
C ARG A 116 -2.28 11.95 12.61
N LEU A 117 -2.96 12.46 11.59
CA LEU A 117 -3.92 11.68 10.80
C LEU A 117 -3.23 10.55 10.05
N GLN A 118 -2.04 10.79 9.51
CA GLN A 118 -1.23 9.77 8.84
C GLN A 118 -0.82 8.66 9.81
N GLU A 119 -0.37 9.00 11.03
CA GLU A 119 -0.06 8.03 12.06
C GLU A 119 -1.29 7.24 12.50
N ALA A 120 -2.43 7.90 12.64
CA ALA A 120 -3.69 7.27 13.00
C ALA A 120 -4.16 6.31 11.89
N ALA A 121 -4.13 6.75 10.63
CA ALA A 121 -4.50 5.93 9.47
C ALA A 121 -3.61 4.68 9.34
N LYS A 122 -2.30 4.80 9.57
CA LYS A 122 -1.38 3.65 9.57
C LYS A 122 -1.67 2.67 10.69
N ARG A 123 -1.96 3.16 11.89
CA ARG A 123 -2.37 2.29 13.02
C ARG A 123 -3.64 1.52 12.70
N GLU A 124 -4.63 2.19 12.10
CA GLU A 124 -5.86 1.55 11.66
C GLU A 124 -5.63 0.53 10.54
N LEU A 125 -4.78 0.85 9.54
CA LEU A 125 -4.38 -0.12 8.50
C LEU A 125 -3.73 -1.35 9.12
N THR A 126 -2.84 -1.18 10.09
CA THR A 126 -2.19 -2.27 10.79
C THR A 126 -3.19 -3.10 11.59
N ALA A 127 -4.07 -2.45 12.36
CA ALA A 127 -5.07 -3.12 13.19
C ALA A 127 -6.07 -3.96 12.38
N ASN A 128 -6.45 -3.48 11.20
CA ASN A 128 -7.42 -4.16 10.32
C ASN A 128 -6.76 -4.99 9.21
N SER A 129 -5.42 -5.06 9.17
CA SER A 129 -4.69 -5.74 8.09
C SER A 129 -4.98 -7.22 7.99
N GLY A 130 -5.29 -7.89 9.09
CA GLY A 130 -5.55 -9.32 9.12
C GLY A 130 -6.73 -9.73 8.23
N GLU A 131 -7.84 -9.01 8.33
CA GLU A 131 -9.04 -9.26 7.51
C GLU A 131 -8.76 -8.95 6.02
N THR A 132 -8.09 -7.85 5.74
CA THR A 132 -7.72 -7.47 4.38
C THR A 132 -6.78 -8.50 3.75
N ILE A 133 -5.76 -8.97 4.49
CA ILE A 133 -4.80 -9.99 4.04
C ILE A 133 -5.50 -11.33 3.81
N ALA A 134 -6.42 -11.74 4.69
CA ALA A 134 -7.20 -12.97 4.52
C ALA A 134 -8.06 -12.92 3.25
N ALA A 135 -8.75 -11.80 2.99
CA ALA A 135 -9.54 -11.62 1.78
C ALA A 135 -8.66 -11.57 0.51
N MET A 136 -7.46 -11.00 0.59
CA MET A 136 -6.47 -11.07 -0.49
C MET A 136 -6.01 -12.50 -0.76
N GLN A 137 -5.73 -13.28 0.32
CA GLN A 137 -5.27 -14.66 0.21
C GLN A 137 -6.31 -15.53 -0.50
N GLU A 138 -7.59 -15.41 -0.16
CA GLU A 138 -8.67 -16.16 -0.81
C GLU A 138 -8.69 -15.92 -2.33
N LYS A 139 -8.60 -14.65 -2.75
CA LYS A 139 -8.58 -14.29 -4.18
C LYS A 139 -7.34 -14.82 -4.89
N VAL A 140 -6.17 -14.74 -4.25
CA VAL A 140 -4.91 -15.23 -4.82
C VAL A 140 -4.91 -16.75 -4.91
N GLU A 141 -5.39 -17.46 -3.90
CA GLU A 141 -5.42 -18.91 -3.89
C GLU A 141 -6.25 -19.48 -5.04
N HIS A 142 -7.45 -18.92 -5.26
CA HIS A 142 -8.29 -19.31 -6.39
C HIS A 142 -7.60 -19.05 -7.75
N ALA A 143 -7.08 -17.84 -7.95
CA ALA A 143 -6.41 -17.48 -9.19
C ALA A 143 -5.10 -18.29 -9.40
N TRP A 144 -4.37 -18.60 -8.33
CA TRP A 144 -3.16 -19.42 -8.40
C TRP A 144 -3.44 -20.87 -8.78
N GLN A 145 -4.55 -21.47 -8.31
CA GLN A 145 -5.00 -22.79 -8.75
C GLN A 145 -5.22 -22.84 -10.26
N VAL A 146 -5.80 -21.78 -10.85
CA VAL A 146 -5.97 -21.67 -12.30
C VAL A 146 -4.62 -21.65 -13.03
N VAL A 147 -3.66 -20.84 -12.54
CA VAL A 147 -2.32 -20.75 -13.12
C VAL A 147 -1.58 -22.08 -13.05
N THR A 148 -1.62 -22.77 -11.91
CA THR A 148 -0.96 -24.08 -11.75
C THR A 148 -1.62 -25.15 -12.61
N LYS A 149 -2.94 -25.13 -12.77
CA LYS A 149 -3.63 -26.02 -13.70
C LYS A 149 -3.20 -25.76 -15.14
N ALA A 150 -3.15 -24.51 -15.59
CA ALA A 150 -2.69 -24.15 -16.92
C ALA A 150 -1.24 -24.63 -17.16
N ALA A 151 -0.34 -24.41 -16.22
CA ALA A 151 1.03 -24.89 -16.27
C ALA A 151 1.11 -26.42 -16.36
N SER A 152 0.28 -27.17 -15.62
CA SER A 152 0.25 -28.63 -15.64
C SER A 152 -0.24 -29.22 -16.97
N LEU A 153 -1.01 -28.44 -17.75
CA LEU A 153 -1.43 -28.79 -19.10
C LEU A 153 -0.42 -28.37 -20.17
N GLY A 154 0.78 -27.92 -19.80
CA GLY A 154 1.83 -27.52 -20.72
C GLY A 154 1.67 -26.13 -21.31
N ILE A 155 0.72 -25.34 -20.82
CA ILE A 155 0.61 -23.92 -21.22
C ILE A 155 1.80 -23.17 -20.63
N THR A 156 2.52 -22.47 -21.51
CA THR A 156 3.73 -21.71 -21.17
C THR A 156 3.54 -20.24 -21.56
N PRO A 157 4.40 -19.32 -21.13
CA PRO A 157 4.37 -17.93 -21.59
C PRO A 157 4.54 -17.74 -23.10
N LYS A 158 5.02 -18.77 -23.82
CA LYS A 158 5.18 -18.77 -25.28
C LYS A 158 3.97 -19.33 -26.04
N THR A 159 3.04 -19.94 -25.33
CA THR A 159 1.82 -20.52 -25.92
C THR A 159 0.90 -19.39 -26.42
N THR A 160 0.53 -19.44 -27.70
CA THR A 160 -0.34 -18.43 -28.31
C THR A 160 -1.80 -18.87 -28.35
N ALA A 161 -2.72 -17.89 -28.44
CA ALA A 161 -4.14 -18.16 -28.61
C ALA A 161 -4.43 -18.98 -29.89
N GLU A 162 -3.67 -18.73 -30.95
CA GLU A 162 -3.81 -19.45 -32.22
C GLU A 162 -3.41 -20.93 -32.09
N GLN A 163 -2.28 -21.21 -31.42
CA GLN A 163 -1.86 -22.58 -31.15
C GLN A 163 -2.92 -23.35 -30.35
N ILE A 164 -3.44 -22.75 -29.26
CA ILE A 164 -4.50 -23.39 -28.47
C ILE A 164 -5.80 -23.59 -29.28
N ALA A 165 -6.15 -22.66 -30.17
CA ALA A 165 -7.37 -22.77 -30.95
C ALA A 165 -7.28 -23.81 -32.08
N THR A 166 -6.06 -24.04 -32.61
CA THR A 166 -5.87 -24.93 -33.77
C THR A 166 -5.40 -26.35 -33.40
N GLU A 167 -4.60 -26.46 -32.33
CA GLU A 167 -3.92 -27.70 -31.94
C GLU A 167 -4.28 -28.17 -30.52
N GLY A 168 -4.88 -27.29 -29.71
CA GLY A 168 -5.20 -27.56 -28.31
C GLY A 168 -6.45 -28.41 -28.15
N THR A 169 -6.52 -29.10 -27.02
CA THR A 169 -7.71 -29.81 -26.55
C THR A 169 -8.73 -28.82 -25.96
N ASP A 170 -9.99 -29.26 -25.78
CA ASP A 170 -11.03 -28.46 -25.11
C ASP A 170 -10.62 -28.07 -23.68
N GLU A 171 -9.87 -28.94 -22.98
CA GLU A 171 -9.38 -28.68 -21.63
C GLU A 171 -8.29 -27.60 -21.61
N GLU A 172 -7.35 -27.64 -22.54
CA GLU A 172 -6.31 -26.61 -22.71
C GLU A 172 -6.94 -25.27 -23.10
N LEU A 173 -7.93 -25.26 -23.99
CA LEU A 173 -8.65 -24.04 -24.36
C LEU A 173 -9.41 -23.43 -23.17
N ALA A 174 -10.07 -24.27 -22.38
CA ALA A 174 -10.76 -23.82 -21.16
C ALA A 174 -9.76 -23.26 -20.12
N ALA A 175 -8.63 -23.95 -19.90
CA ALA A 175 -7.59 -23.50 -18.99
C ALA A 175 -6.94 -22.20 -19.45
N TYR A 176 -6.68 -22.04 -20.76
CA TYR A 176 -6.14 -20.82 -21.34
C TYR A 176 -7.10 -19.62 -21.13
N ARG A 177 -8.40 -19.80 -21.36
CA ARG A 177 -9.40 -18.76 -21.11
C ARG A 177 -9.46 -18.37 -19.62
N ALA A 178 -9.48 -19.35 -18.74
CA ALA A 178 -9.46 -19.11 -17.30
C ALA A 178 -8.18 -18.38 -16.85
N LEU A 179 -7.04 -18.66 -17.47
CA LEU A 179 -5.77 -17.96 -17.21
C LEU A 179 -5.87 -16.46 -17.52
N LEU A 180 -6.58 -16.07 -18.59
CA LEU A 180 -6.78 -14.66 -18.96
C LEU A 180 -7.51 -13.87 -17.88
N GLU A 181 -8.41 -14.52 -17.15
CA GLU A 181 -9.17 -13.91 -16.05
C GLU A 181 -8.38 -13.94 -14.74
N ALA A 182 -7.62 -14.99 -14.48
CA ALA A 182 -6.88 -15.19 -13.24
C ALA A 182 -5.64 -14.29 -13.10
N VAL A 183 -4.88 -14.09 -14.19
CA VAL A 183 -3.62 -13.31 -14.16
C VAL A 183 -3.83 -11.84 -13.74
N PRO A 184 -4.82 -11.10 -14.27
CA PRO A 184 -5.10 -9.75 -13.78
C PRO A 184 -5.46 -9.70 -12.29
N VAL A 185 -6.18 -10.70 -11.77
CA VAL A 185 -6.51 -10.80 -10.34
C VAL A 185 -5.24 -10.96 -9.51
N LEU A 186 -4.36 -11.92 -9.88
CA LEU A 186 -3.06 -12.13 -9.21
C LEU A 186 -2.22 -10.85 -9.20
N THR A 187 -2.06 -10.23 -10.38
CA THR A 187 -1.24 -9.03 -10.52
C THR A 187 -1.78 -7.88 -9.69
N ARG A 188 -3.10 -7.66 -9.72
CA ARG A 188 -3.75 -6.60 -8.95
C ARG A 188 -3.61 -6.82 -7.45
N VAL A 189 -3.95 -8.01 -6.97
CA VAL A 189 -3.94 -8.30 -5.52
C VAL A 189 -2.51 -8.35 -4.97
N ALA A 190 -1.56 -8.91 -5.71
CA ALA A 190 -0.15 -8.88 -5.36
C ALA A 190 0.38 -7.43 -5.28
N GLY A 191 0.05 -6.58 -6.25
CA GLY A 191 0.38 -5.16 -6.23
C GLY A 191 -0.20 -4.44 -5.01
N LEU A 192 -1.47 -4.68 -4.68
CA LEU A 192 -2.12 -4.11 -3.49
C LEU A 192 -1.47 -4.59 -2.19
N ARG A 193 -1.05 -5.87 -2.11
CA ARG A 193 -0.32 -6.38 -0.94
C ARG A 193 1.02 -5.69 -0.74
N VAL A 194 1.75 -5.45 -1.83
CA VAL A 194 3.02 -4.69 -1.80
C VAL A 194 2.78 -3.26 -1.37
N GLN A 195 1.74 -2.59 -1.90
CA GLN A 195 1.39 -1.24 -1.48
C GLN A 195 0.95 -1.18 0.00
N LEU A 196 0.22 -2.17 0.50
CA LEU A 196 -0.14 -2.27 1.91
C LEU A 196 1.11 -2.34 2.81
N ALA A 197 2.17 -3.00 2.35
CA ALA A 197 3.45 -3.02 3.06
C ALA A 197 4.19 -1.67 2.95
N THR A 198 4.34 -1.11 1.76
CA THR A 198 5.18 0.07 1.52
C THR A 198 4.52 1.37 1.95
N VAL A 199 3.23 1.53 1.68
CA VAL A 199 2.44 2.73 2.01
C VAL A 199 1.81 2.59 3.41
N GLY A 200 1.19 1.45 3.69
CA GLY A 200 0.51 1.18 4.95
C GLY A 200 1.43 0.81 6.11
N GLY A 201 2.67 0.41 5.83
CA GLY A 201 3.60 -0.07 6.87
C GLY A 201 3.30 -1.48 7.38
N VAL A 202 2.50 -2.26 6.65
CA VAL A 202 2.05 -3.60 7.05
C VAL A 202 2.85 -4.69 6.33
N GLY A 203 4.05 -4.97 6.79
CA GLY A 203 4.91 -6.02 6.23
C GLY A 203 6.35 -5.58 5.98
N VAL A 204 7.06 -6.31 5.10
CA VAL A 204 8.45 -6.06 4.76
C VAL A 204 8.52 -5.08 3.58
N THR A 205 9.24 -3.98 3.79
CA THR A 205 9.40 -2.90 2.77
C THR A 205 10.71 -3.01 2.01
N SER A 206 11.77 -3.56 2.63
CA SER A 206 13.10 -3.71 2.03
C SER A 206 13.11 -4.67 0.83
N VAL A 207 12.31 -5.74 0.93
CA VAL A 207 12.14 -6.73 -0.13
C VAL A 207 10.64 -7.00 -0.31
N PRO A 208 9.92 -6.16 -1.08
CA PRO A 208 8.45 -6.22 -1.18
C PRO A 208 7.91 -7.57 -1.64
N ALA A 209 8.65 -8.33 -2.44
CA ALA A 209 8.27 -9.64 -2.93
C ALA A 209 8.01 -10.65 -1.80
N LEU A 210 8.63 -10.49 -0.61
CA LEU A 210 8.40 -11.39 0.54
C LEU A 210 6.96 -11.34 1.05
N ASN A 211 6.22 -10.27 0.75
CA ASN A 211 4.81 -10.15 1.14
C ASN A 211 3.86 -11.03 0.30
N ILE A 212 4.34 -11.55 -0.84
CA ILE A 212 3.56 -12.35 -1.80
C ILE A 212 4.23 -13.69 -2.16
N MET A 213 5.37 -13.96 -1.57
CA MET A 213 6.14 -15.18 -1.85
C MET A 213 5.55 -16.38 -1.08
N GLY A 214 5.35 -17.48 -1.78
CA GLY A 214 4.91 -18.70 -1.17
C GLY A 214 6.01 -19.39 -0.33
N LYS A 215 5.81 -20.67 -0.04
CA LYS A 215 6.73 -21.41 0.84
C LYS A 215 8.11 -21.55 0.21
N VAL A 216 9.10 -20.96 0.86
CA VAL A 216 10.53 -21.12 0.60
C VAL A 216 11.24 -21.46 1.92
N THR A 217 12.33 -22.21 1.86
CA THR A 217 13.05 -22.71 3.04
C THR A 217 14.55 -22.40 2.98
N ARG A 218 15.04 -21.83 1.88
CA ARG A 218 16.44 -21.52 1.65
C ARG A 218 16.61 -20.18 0.95
N PRO A 219 17.70 -19.44 1.23
CA PRO A 219 17.99 -18.16 0.59
C PRO A 219 18.01 -18.23 -0.95
N GLU A 220 18.54 -19.30 -1.52
CA GLU A 220 18.63 -19.47 -2.98
C GLU A 220 17.24 -19.56 -3.63
N GLN A 221 16.25 -20.12 -2.92
CA GLN A 221 14.87 -20.17 -3.41
C GLN A 221 14.22 -18.78 -3.39
N VAL A 222 14.54 -17.94 -2.40
CA VAL A 222 14.09 -16.54 -2.34
C VAL A 222 14.63 -15.79 -3.56
N GLN A 223 15.92 -15.92 -3.83
CA GLN A 223 16.55 -15.26 -4.98
C GLN A 223 15.98 -15.78 -6.31
N GLY A 224 15.81 -17.10 -6.45
CA GLY A 224 15.22 -17.71 -7.64
C GLY A 224 13.79 -17.22 -7.91
N TRP A 225 12.96 -17.16 -6.87
CA TRP A 225 11.60 -16.64 -6.95
C TRP A 225 11.58 -15.16 -7.40
N GLN A 226 12.46 -14.33 -6.80
CA GLN A 226 12.55 -12.91 -7.14
C GLN A 226 13.00 -12.69 -8.57
N ASN A 227 13.99 -13.43 -9.04
CA ASN A 227 14.50 -13.30 -10.40
C ASN A 227 13.40 -13.61 -11.44
N ILE A 228 12.60 -14.67 -11.20
CA ILE A 228 11.47 -15.01 -12.06
C ILE A 228 10.40 -13.91 -12.00
N TYR A 229 10.04 -13.49 -10.79
CA TYR A 229 8.99 -12.46 -10.59
C TYR A 229 9.36 -11.11 -11.21
N ARG A 230 10.64 -10.72 -11.18
CA ARG A 230 11.13 -9.48 -11.80
C ARG A 230 11.33 -9.57 -13.31
N GLY A 231 11.18 -10.74 -13.89
CA GLY A 231 11.47 -10.96 -15.31
C GLY A 231 12.95 -10.92 -15.66
N GLU A 232 13.85 -11.09 -14.67
CA GLU A 232 15.31 -11.13 -14.89
C GLU A 232 15.79 -12.45 -15.52
N SER A 233 14.90 -13.45 -15.66
CA SER A 233 15.11 -14.58 -16.56
C SER A 233 14.67 -14.17 -17.95
N GLU A 234 15.55 -13.88 -18.88
CA GLU A 234 15.41 -13.63 -20.34
C GLU A 234 14.03 -13.18 -20.91
N VAL A 235 13.06 -12.84 -20.07
CA VAL A 235 11.69 -12.46 -20.41
C VAL A 235 11.52 -10.98 -20.14
N VAL A 236 11.30 -10.25 -21.20
CA VAL A 236 10.93 -8.84 -21.41
C VAL A 236 10.40 -8.12 -20.15
N SER A 237 10.95 -6.93 -19.90
CA SER A 237 10.65 -6.09 -18.75
C SER A 237 9.13 -5.83 -18.60
N ILE A 238 8.64 -5.99 -17.36
CA ILE A 238 7.25 -5.75 -16.99
C ILE A 238 6.77 -4.33 -17.39
N GLU A 239 7.67 -3.34 -17.46
CA GLU A 239 7.34 -1.97 -17.88
C GLU A 239 6.90 -1.86 -19.35
N GLU A 240 7.48 -2.65 -20.25
CA GLU A 240 7.04 -2.68 -21.65
C GLU A 240 5.68 -3.37 -21.80
N ASP A 241 5.41 -4.39 -20.98
CA ASP A 241 4.14 -5.13 -20.99
C ASP A 241 2.97 -4.29 -20.45
N TRP A 242 3.19 -3.41 -19.47
CA TRP A 242 2.15 -2.48 -18.98
C TRP A 242 1.72 -1.47 -20.04
N ARG A 243 2.66 -0.96 -20.84
CA ARG A 243 2.35 -0.04 -21.94
C ARG A 243 1.60 -0.75 -23.07
N ALA A 244 1.98 -1.98 -23.41
CA ALA A 244 1.30 -2.78 -24.40
C ALA A 244 -0.12 -3.20 -23.96
N TYR A 245 -0.32 -3.49 -22.67
CA TYR A 245 -1.63 -3.79 -22.07
C TYR A 245 -2.58 -2.58 -22.10
N SER A 246 -2.09 -1.39 -21.80
CA SER A 246 -2.87 -0.14 -21.86
C SER A 246 -3.33 0.22 -23.28
N VAL A 247 -2.69 -0.32 -24.31
CA VAL A 247 -3.02 -0.08 -25.73
C VAL A 247 -3.85 -1.23 -26.34
N GLY A 248 -4.14 -2.30 -25.58
CA GLY A 248 -4.97 -3.42 -26.03
C GLY A 248 -4.33 -4.33 -27.10
N THR A 249 -3.03 -4.23 -27.32
CA THR A 249 -2.29 -4.94 -28.37
C THR A 249 -1.31 -5.99 -27.87
N ALA A 250 -1.20 -6.20 -26.53
CA ALA A 250 -0.28 -7.19 -25.98
C ALA A 250 -0.71 -8.61 -26.31
N PRO A 251 0.18 -9.46 -26.82
CA PRO A 251 -0.09 -10.90 -26.92
C PRO A 251 -0.34 -11.45 -25.51
N VAL A 252 -1.40 -12.22 -25.35
CA VAL A 252 -1.83 -12.80 -24.07
C VAL A 252 -0.71 -13.63 -23.40
N ALA A 253 0.18 -14.20 -24.19
CA ALA A 253 1.36 -14.93 -23.72
C ALA A 253 2.23 -14.12 -22.72
N ARG A 254 2.24 -12.80 -22.80
CA ARG A 254 3.02 -11.94 -21.89
C ARG A 254 2.33 -11.68 -20.55
N LEU A 255 0.99 -11.70 -20.50
CA LEU A 255 0.22 -11.43 -19.30
C LEU A 255 0.46 -12.43 -18.16
N GLY A 256 0.81 -13.65 -18.50
CA GLY A 256 1.06 -14.71 -17.53
C GLY A 256 2.54 -15.01 -17.29
N ALA A 257 3.46 -14.34 -17.97
CA ALA A 257 4.87 -14.75 -18.01
C ALA A 257 5.42 -15.02 -16.62
N GLY A 258 5.49 -14.03 -15.74
CA GLY A 258 6.04 -14.22 -14.40
C GLY A 258 5.27 -15.25 -13.54
N TRP A 259 3.94 -15.29 -13.63
CA TRP A 259 3.11 -16.21 -12.83
C TRP A 259 3.21 -17.66 -13.35
N LEU A 260 3.15 -17.85 -14.67
CA LEU A 260 3.33 -19.17 -15.27
C LEU A 260 4.75 -19.69 -15.05
N ASP A 261 5.77 -18.84 -15.17
CA ASP A 261 7.16 -19.23 -14.94
C ASP A 261 7.39 -19.66 -13.50
N LEU A 262 6.77 -18.98 -12.52
CA LEU A 262 6.80 -19.41 -11.12
C LEU A 262 6.15 -20.80 -10.94
N ALA A 263 5.00 -21.04 -11.57
CA ALA A 263 4.30 -22.32 -11.48
C ALA A 263 5.12 -23.45 -12.16
N LEU A 264 5.67 -23.21 -13.34
CA LEU A 264 6.52 -24.16 -14.07
C LEU A 264 7.82 -24.47 -13.32
N ALA A 265 8.37 -23.49 -12.60
CA ALA A 265 9.54 -23.68 -11.74
C ALA A 265 9.22 -24.33 -10.39
N GLY A 266 7.94 -24.67 -10.14
CA GLY A 266 7.51 -25.34 -8.90
C GLY A 266 7.44 -24.41 -7.68
N TYR A 267 7.46 -23.09 -7.87
CA TYR A 267 7.24 -22.15 -6.79
C TYR A 267 5.75 -22.00 -6.47
N SER A 268 5.45 -21.46 -5.30
CA SER A 268 4.10 -21.11 -4.89
C SER A 268 3.99 -19.61 -4.62
N VAL A 269 2.75 -19.10 -4.67
CA VAL A 269 2.38 -17.72 -4.34
C VAL A 269 1.46 -17.76 -3.14
N LYS A 270 1.68 -16.85 -2.19
CA LYS A 270 0.88 -16.70 -0.98
C LYS A 270 0.90 -15.25 -0.55
N ILE A 271 -0.22 -14.75 -0.10
CA ILE A 271 -0.29 -13.45 0.57
C ILE A 271 0.15 -13.65 2.03
N ASN A 272 1.33 -13.16 2.36
CA ASN A 272 1.91 -13.33 3.69
C ASN A 272 1.41 -12.25 4.65
N THR A 273 1.20 -12.62 5.92
CA THR A 273 1.07 -11.67 7.03
C THR A 273 2.38 -10.90 7.22
N ALA A 274 2.37 -9.88 8.08
CA ALA A 274 3.59 -9.14 8.39
C ALA A 274 4.65 -10.02 9.06
N GLU A 275 4.22 -10.93 9.95
CA GLU A 275 5.08 -11.87 10.67
C GLU A 275 5.68 -12.91 9.73
N GLU A 276 4.87 -13.48 8.82
CA GLU A 276 5.34 -14.45 7.82
C GLU A 276 6.34 -13.82 6.86
N ALA A 277 6.06 -12.61 6.37
CA ALA A 277 6.98 -11.88 5.50
C ALA A 277 8.30 -11.55 6.22
N LYS A 278 8.25 -11.21 7.52
CA LYS A 278 9.42 -10.98 8.34
C LYS A 278 10.23 -12.27 8.54
N ALA A 279 9.56 -13.37 8.84
CA ALA A 279 10.23 -14.67 8.97
C ALA A 279 10.96 -15.09 7.68
N LEU A 280 10.41 -14.76 6.50
CA LEU A 280 11.11 -14.96 5.22
C LEU A 280 12.29 -13.99 5.06
N ALA A 281 12.20 -12.75 5.57
CA ALA A 281 13.30 -11.80 5.55
C ALA A 281 14.48 -12.24 6.43
N ASP A 282 14.20 -12.92 7.52
CA ASP A 282 15.22 -13.47 8.43
C ASP A 282 15.99 -14.68 7.83
N LEU A 283 15.55 -15.20 6.66
CA LEU A 283 16.26 -16.24 5.91
C LEU A 283 17.35 -15.67 4.98
N ILE A 284 17.33 -14.37 4.72
CA ILE A 284 18.21 -13.71 3.74
C ILE A 284 19.33 -12.97 4.44
#